data_309b4be226923cc176d4709083c064d8
#
_entry.id   309b4be226923cc176d4709083c064d8
#
_cell.length_a   1.000
_cell.length_b   1.000
_cell.length_c   1.000
_cell.angle_alpha   90.00
_cell.angle_beta   90.00
_cell.angle_gamma   90.00
#
_symmetry.space_group_name_H-M   'P 1'
#
loop_
_entity.id
_entity.type
_entity.pdbx_description
1 polymer ?
#
loop_
_entity_poly.entity_id
_entity_poly.type
_entity_poly.pdbx_seq_one_letter_code
_entity_poly.pdbx_strand_id
1 'polypeptide(L)'
;GKLKKIRWGILGAAKIAREQVMPAMINSESTELVAIASKDLKKAHFLGKKFNIPKIYNKYEDLIKDPNIDAVYNPLPNHLHVPWSIKAAKEGKHVLCEKPISMEGSEIKELINTELNTGKKIVEAFMVREHPQWHKAKSMIDEGLIGEINAIQGMFCYHNIDPRNIRNDPNIGGGGLLDIGVYPIVTTRF
;
A
#
# COMPACT_ATOMS: atom_id res chain seq x y z
N GLY A 1 -3.23 27.66 -11.53
CA GLY A 1 -4.45 26.86 -11.45
C GLY A 1 -4.35 25.91 -10.26
N LYS A 2 -5.44 25.69 -9.50
CA LYS A 2 -5.49 24.66 -8.47
C LYS A 2 -5.22 23.29 -9.11
N LEU A 3 -4.25 22.56 -8.57
CA LEU A 3 -4.00 21.18 -8.98
C LEU A 3 -5.28 20.36 -8.78
N LYS A 4 -5.66 19.60 -9.79
CA LYS A 4 -6.80 18.68 -9.67
C LYS A 4 -6.45 17.59 -8.67
N LYS A 5 -7.24 17.43 -7.62
CA LYS A 5 -7.05 16.38 -6.62
C LYS A 5 -7.29 15.00 -7.23
N ILE A 6 -6.47 14.04 -6.85
CA ILE A 6 -6.67 12.62 -7.17
C ILE A 6 -7.73 12.06 -6.23
N ARG A 7 -8.77 11.46 -6.78
CA ARG A 7 -9.88 10.87 -6.05
C ARG A 7 -9.56 9.41 -5.69
N TRP A 8 -9.48 9.15 -4.40
CA TRP A 8 -9.07 7.85 -3.87
C TRP A 8 -10.23 7.02 -3.34
N GLY A 9 -10.18 5.71 -3.63
CA GLY A 9 -11.00 4.69 -2.99
C GLY A 9 -10.14 3.75 -2.13
N ILE A 10 -10.69 3.25 -1.03
CA ILE A 10 -10.02 2.34 -0.11
C ILE A 10 -10.64 0.95 -0.20
N LEU A 11 -9.82 -0.07 -0.42
CA LEU A 11 -10.24 -1.48 -0.40
C LEU A 11 -10.09 -2.06 1.02
N GLY A 12 -11.21 -2.32 1.68
CA GLY A 12 -11.22 -2.82 3.06
C GLY A 12 -11.03 -1.72 4.10
N ALA A 13 -10.97 -2.13 5.35
CA ALA A 13 -10.87 -1.24 6.52
C ALA A 13 -9.71 -1.65 7.43
N ALA A 14 -8.56 -1.96 6.83
CA ALA A 14 -7.36 -2.37 7.54
C ALA A 14 -6.89 -1.31 8.55
N LYS A 15 -6.22 -1.75 9.60
CA LYS A 15 -5.71 -0.86 10.65
C LYS A 15 -4.81 0.22 10.08
N ILE A 16 -3.86 -0.15 9.22
CA ILE A 16 -2.93 0.81 8.60
C ILE A 16 -3.67 1.87 7.77
N ALA A 17 -4.73 1.49 7.04
CA ALA A 17 -5.54 2.44 6.28
C ALA A 17 -6.17 3.49 7.19
N ARG A 18 -6.89 3.06 8.23
CA ARG A 18 -7.67 3.95 9.11
C ARG A 18 -6.83 4.78 10.09
N GLU A 19 -5.64 4.30 10.46
CA GLU A 19 -4.80 4.97 11.45
C GLU A 19 -3.71 5.86 10.83
N GLN A 20 -3.27 5.57 9.60
CA GLN A 20 -2.17 6.27 8.96
C GLN A 20 -2.54 6.85 7.60
N VAL A 21 -2.99 6.03 6.66
CA VAL A 21 -3.12 6.42 5.26
C VAL A 21 -4.33 7.34 5.02
N MET A 22 -5.50 7.00 5.56
CA MET A 22 -6.69 7.84 5.40
C MET A 22 -6.51 9.24 6.04
N PRO A 23 -5.96 9.38 7.26
CA PRO A 23 -5.62 10.70 7.81
C PRO A 23 -4.62 11.47 6.94
N ALA A 24 -3.60 10.82 6.41
CA ALA A 24 -2.62 11.45 5.53
C ALA A 24 -3.25 11.93 4.21
N MET A 25 -4.13 11.13 3.61
CA MET A 25 -4.86 11.51 2.40
C MET A 25 -5.76 12.72 2.63
N ILE A 26 -6.44 12.80 3.77
CA ILE A 26 -7.33 13.94 4.10
C ILE A 26 -6.54 15.22 4.30
N ASN A 27 -5.35 15.13 4.89
CA ASN A 27 -4.49 16.28 5.15
C ASN A 27 -3.69 16.73 3.92
N SER A 28 -3.69 15.95 2.84
CA SER A 28 -2.97 16.28 1.60
C SER A 28 -3.81 17.19 0.71
N GLU A 29 -3.18 18.23 0.16
CA GLU A 29 -3.81 19.13 -0.80
C GLU A 29 -4.05 18.49 -2.17
N SER A 30 -3.33 17.40 -2.49
CA SER A 30 -3.36 16.72 -3.79
C SER A 30 -4.33 15.53 -3.86
N THR A 31 -4.95 15.16 -2.75
CA THR A 31 -5.80 13.96 -2.65
C THR A 31 -7.20 14.29 -2.13
N GLU A 32 -8.15 13.47 -2.52
CA GLU A 32 -9.52 13.47 -2.03
C GLU A 32 -9.96 12.03 -1.76
N LEU A 33 -10.39 11.75 -0.53
CA LEU A 33 -10.88 10.43 -0.15
C LEU A 33 -12.39 10.35 -0.43
N VAL A 34 -12.78 9.64 -1.49
CA VAL A 34 -14.14 9.66 -2.02
C VAL A 34 -14.94 8.39 -1.77
N ALA A 35 -14.28 7.26 -1.53
CA ALA A 35 -14.96 5.98 -1.35
C ALA A 35 -14.21 5.01 -0.44
N ILE A 36 -14.96 4.13 0.21
CA ILE A 36 -14.46 2.96 0.92
C ILE A 36 -15.33 1.75 0.61
N ALA A 37 -14.72 0.59 0.42
CA ALA A 37 -15.41 -0.68 0.32
C ALA A 37 -15.00 -1.62 1.45
N SER A 38 -15.95 -2.24 2.11
CA SER A 38 -15.68 -3.26 3.14
C SER A 38 -16.81 -4.27 3.20
N LYS A 39 -16.44 -5.55 3.39
CA LYS A 39 -17.41 -6.61 3.69
C LYS A 39 -18.14 -6.38 5.02
N ASP A 40 -17.49 -5.69 5.95
CA ASP A 40 -18.10 -5.21 7.18
C ASP A 40 -18.66 -3.79 6.97
N LEU A 41 -19.94 -3.73 6.60
CA LEU A 41 -20.63 -2.46 6.34
C LEU A 41 -20.71 -1.56 7.57
N LYS A 42 -20.84 -2.11 8.78
CA LYS A 42 -20.88 -1.29 10.00
C LYS A 42 -19.58 -0.53 10.17
N LYS A 43 -18.46 -1.21 9.92
CA LYS A 43 -17.14 -0.61 9.97
C LYS A 43 -16.93 0.42 8.85
N ALA A 44 -17.40 0.11 7.63
CA ALA A 44 -17.34 1.04 6.52
C ALA A 44 -18.14 2.32 6.79
N HIS A 45 -19.37 2.22 7.30
CA HIS A 45 -20.19 3.36 7.69
C HIS A 45 -19.58 4.19 8.82
N PHE A 46 -19.01 3.52 9.84
CA PHE A 46 -18.30 4.21 10.91
C PHE A 46 -17.12 5.04 10.36
N LEU A 47 -16.31 4.46 9.49
CA LEU A 47 -15.17 5.14 8.87
C LEU A 47 -15.64 6.22 7.89
N GLY A 48 -16.69 5.97 7.13
CA GLY A 48 -17.31 6.94 6.25
C GLY A 48 -17.74 8.21 6.99
N LYS A 49 -18.41 8.04 8.13
CA LYS A 49 -18.79 9.17 8.99
C LYS A 49 -17.58 9.87 9.62
N LYS A 50 -16.62 9.08 10.14
CA LYS A 50 -15.42 9.61 10.80
C LYS A 50 -14.57 10.47 9.87
N PHE A 51 -14.45 10.08 8.61
CA PHE A 51 -13.55 10.69 7.62
C PHE A 51 -14.30 11.46 6.52
N ASN A 52 -15.61 11.65 6.67
CA ASN A 52 -16.46 12.32 5.67
C ASN A 52 -16.36 11.72 4.27
N ILE A 53 -16.32 10.37 4.17
CA ILE A 53 -16.23 9.66 2.89
C ILE A 53 -17.64 9.56 2.30
N PRO A 54 -17.89 10.14 1.11
CA PRO A 54 -19.24 10.23 0.57
C PRO A 54 -19.82 8.91 0.08
N LYS A 55 -18.98 7.97 -0.36
CA LYS A 55 -19.43 6.70 -0.95
C LYS A 55 -18.94 5.49 -0.17
N ILE A 56 -19.88 4.58 0.13
CA ILE A 56 -19.62 3.35 0.86
C ILE A 56 -20.14 2.17 0.03
N TYR A 57 -19.26 1.21 -0.22
CA TYR A 57 -19.56 -0.02 -0.96
C TYR A 57 -19.40 -1.25 -0.06
N ASN A 58 -20.23 -2.27 -0.29
CA ASN A 58 -20.08 -3.58 0.36
C ASN A 58 -19.25 -4.58 -0.46
N LYS A 59 -18.98 -4.24 -1.71
CA LYS A 59 -18.17 -5.05 -2.62
C LYS A 59 -17.02 -4.22 -3.18
N TYR A 60 -15.84 -4.83 -3.26
CA TYR A 60 -14.67 -4.17 -3.85
C TYR A 60 -14.86 -3.93 -5.34
N GLU A 61 -15.57 -4.84 -6.03
CA GLU A 61 -15.92 -4.73 -7.45
C GLU A 61 -16.68 -3.44 -7.76
N ASP A 62 -17.62 -3.06 -6.93
CA ASP A 62 -18.43 -1.87 -7.15
C ASP A 62 -17.59 -0.59 -6.99
N LEU A 63 -16.67 -0.59 -6.02
CA LEU A 63 -15.77 0.54 -5.83
C LEU A 63 -14.82 0.73 -7.02
N ILE A 64 -14.16 -0.35 -7.49
CA ILE A 64 -13.19 -0.22 -8.59
C ILE A 64 -13.84 0.15 -9.92
N LYS A 65 -15.14 -0.10 -10.11
CA LYS A 65 -15.93 0.30 -11.29
C LYS A 65 -16.43 1.74 -11.25
N ASP A 66 -16.40 2.41 -10.10
CA ASP A 66 -16.88 3.78 -10.00
C ASP A 66 -16.02 4.75 -10.83
N PRO A 67 -16.59 5.43 -11.86
CA PRO A 67 -15.84 6.36 -12.71
C PRO A 67 -15.36 7.61 -11.96
N ASN A 68 -15.86 7.87 -10.77
CA ASN A 68 -15.44 8.99 -9.95
C ASN A 68 -14.23 8.69 -9.06
N ILE A 69 -13.58 7.53 -9.24
CA ILE A 69 -12.36 7.14 -8.55
C ILE A 69 -11.22 7.10 -9.55
N ASP A 70 -10.12 7.78 -9.25
CA ASP A 70 -8.93 7.83 -10.08
C ASP A 70 -7.89 6.77 -9.65
N ALA A 71 -7.80 6.53 -8.33
CA ALA A 71 -6.84 5.61 -7.74
C ALA A 71 -7.44 4.85 -6.56
N VAL A 72 -6.90 3.67 -6.28
CA VAL A 72 -7.28 2.86 -5.12
C VAL A 72 -6.09 2.57 -4.24
N TYR A 73 -6.32 2.53 -2.93
CA TYR A 73 -5.39 2.02 -1.95
C TYR A 73 -5.80 0.60 -1.55
N ASN A 74 -4.86 -0.34 -1.69
CA ASN A 74 -5.07 -1.77 -1.44
C ASN A 74 -4.29 -2.25 -0.22
N PRO A 75 -4.84 -2.15 1.00
CA PRO A 75 -4.26 -2.69 2.22
C PRO A 75 -4.90 -4.03 2.63
N LEU A 76 -5.37 -4.80 1.68
CA LEU A 76 -5.95 -6.12 1.93
C LEU A 76 -4.89 -7.10 2.46
N PRO A 77 -5.27 -8.29 2.96
CA PRO A 77 -4.30 -9.34 3.27
C PRO A 77 -3.38 -9.67 2.08
N ASN A 78 -2.14 -10.07 2.36
CA ASN A 78 -1.06 -10.20 1.36
C ASN A 78 -1.46 -10.99 0.11
N HIS A 79 -2.17 -12.12 0.27
CA HIS A 79 -2.63 -12.96 -0.85
C HIS A 79 -3.66 -12.27 -1.77
N LEU A 80 -4.23 -11.16 -1.35
CA LEU A 80 -5.19 -10.36 -2.13
C LEU A 80 -4.57 -9.14 -2.80
N HIS A 81 -3.28 -8.87 -2.56
CA HIS A 81 -2.60 -7.70 -3.13
C HIS A 81 -2.58 -7.77 -4.66
N VAL A 82 -2.02 -8.82 -5.22
CA VAL A 82 -1.88 -8.98 -6.69
C VAL A 82 -3.25 -9.05 -7.38
N PRO A 83 -4.18 -9.95 -6.98
CA PRO A 83 -5.45 -10.09 -7.68
C PRO A 83 -6.27 -8.79 -7.71
N TRP A 84 -6.33 -8.06 -6.60
CA TRP A 84 -7.13 -6.83 -6.54
C TRP A 84 -6.43 -5.64 -7.19
N SER A 85 -5.10 -5.58 -7.16
CA SER A 85 -4.33 -4.56 -7.88
C SER A 85 -4.51 -4.69 -9.39
N ILE A 86 -4.46 -5.91 -9.91
CA ILE A 86 -4.70 -6.19 -11.34
C ILE A 86 -6.14 -5.84 -11.72
N LYS A 87 -7.14 -6.28 -10.95
CA LYS A 87 -8.55 -5.95 -11.22
C LYS A 87 -8.77 -4.44 -11.25
N ALA A 88 -8.24 -3.72 -10.27
CA ALA A 88 -8.39 -2.27 -10.20
C ALA A 88 -7.72 -1.56 -11.40
N ALA A 89 -6.52 -1.97 -11.79
CA ALA A 89 -5.83 -1.41 -12.95
C ALA A 89 -6.60 -1.66 -14.27
N LYS A 90 -7.17 -2.87 -14.44
CA LYS A 90 -8.02 -3.21 -15.58
C LYS A 90 -9.31 -2.38 -15.63
N GLU A 91 -9.84 -1.95 -14.49
CA GLU A 91 -10.96 -1.01 -14.38
C GLU A 91 -10.52 0.47 -14.49
N GLY A 92 -9.28 0.71 -14.91
CA GLY A 92 -8.77 2.06 -15.18
C GLY A 92 -8.31 2.84 -13.96
N LYS A 93 -8.02 2.17 -12.82
CA LYS A 93 -7.54 2.82 -11.59
C LYS A 93 -6.04 2.68 -11.44
N HIS A 94 -5.38 3.75 -10.98
CA HIS A 94 -4.05 3.61 -10.41
C HIS A 94 -4.14 2.90 -9.06
N VAL A 95 -3.07 2.23 -8.64
CA VAL A 95 -3.08 1.43 -7.40
C VAL A 95 -1.87 1.78 -6.54
N LEU A 96 -2.13 2.07 -5.28
CA LEU A 96 -1.14 2.03 -4.21
C LEU A 96 -1.43 0.79 -3.37
N CYS A 97 -0.55 -0.20 -3.43
CA CYS A 97 -0.71 -1.48 -2.75
C CYS A 97 0.23 -1.59 -1.56
N GLU A 98 -0.26 -2.05 -0.40
CA GLU A 98 0.59 -2.30 0.75
C GLU A 98 1.68 -3.32 0.47
N LYS A 99 2.77 -3.20 1.21
CA LYS A 99 3.87 -4.16 1.19
C LYS A 99 3.47 -5.46 1.96
N PRO A 100 3.98 -6.62 1.55
CA PRO A 100 4.64 -6.89 0.28
C PRO A 100 3.62 -6.86 -0.86
N ILE A 101 3.98 -6.27 -2.00
CA ILE A 101 3.07 -6.17 -3.14
C ILE A 101 2.67 -7.54 -3.70
N SER A 102 3.56 -8.53 -3.57
CA SER A 102 3.33 -9.92 -3.95
C SER A 102 3.94 -10.86 -2.93
N MET A 103 3.48 -12.12 -2.91
CA MET A 103 4.04 -13.17 -2.09
C MET A 103 5.16 -13.93 -2.81
N GLU A 104 5.15 -13.89 -4.15
CA GLU A 104 6.10 -14.59 -5.01
C GLU A 104 6.61 -13.70 -6.14
N GLY A 105 7.91 -13.86 -6.49
CA GLY A 105 8.51 -13.08 -7.58
C GLY A 105 7.87 -13.31 -8.96
N SER A 106 7.25 -14.47 -9.19
CA SER A 106 6.53 -14.78 -10.42
C SER A 106 5.34 -13.85 -10.68
N GLU A 107 4.64 -13.43 -9.63
CA GLU A 107 3.49 -12.53 -9.69
C GLU A 107 3.87 -11.11 -10.16
N ILE A 108 5.12 -10.69 -9.95
CA ILE A 108 5.61 -9.36 -10.36
C ILE A 108 5.50 -9.17 -11.87
N LYS A 109 5.75 -10.21 -12.66
CA LYS A 109 5.63 -10.14 -14.14
C LYS A 109 4.19 -9.81 -14.56
N GLU A 110 3.21 -10.37 -13.86
CA GLU A 110 1.79 -10.10 -14.15
C GLU A 110 1.41 -8.66 -13.81
N LEU A 111 1.92 -8.12 -12.70
CA LEU A 111 1.73 -6.72 -12.33
C LEU A 111 2.35 -5.77 -13.37
N ILE A 112 3.60 -6.01 -13.78
CA ILE A 112 4.28 -5.22 -14.81
C ILE A 112 3.52 -5.27 -16.14
N ASN A 113 3.11 -6.45 -16.59
CA ASN A 113 2.34 -6.60 -17.82
C ASN A 113 0.99 -5.86 -17.72
N THR A 114 0.36 -5.87 -16.55
CA THR A 114 -0.88 -5.13 -16.32
C THR A 114 -0.67 -3.63 -16.41
N GLU A 115 0.41 -3.09 -15.84
CA GLU A 115 0.77 -1.67 -16.00
C GLU A 115 0.95 -1.29 -17.48
N LEU A 116 1.72 -2.09 -18.22
CA LEU A 116 1.99 -1.86 -19.63
C LEU A 116 0.71 -1.88 -20.48
N ASN A 117 -0.17 -2.84 -20.23
CA ASN A 117 -1.40 -3.02 -21.01
C ASN A 117 -2.50 -2.01 -20.67
N THR A 118 -2.55 -1.52 -19.43
CA THR A 118 -3.60 -0.60 -18.97
C THR A 118 -3.17 0.87 -18.96
N GLY A 119 -1.87 1.13 -18.98
CA GLY A 119 -1.30 2.47 -18.75
C GLY A 119 -1.53 3.00 -17.33
N LYS A 120 -1.91 2.12 -16.39
CA LYS A 120 -2.13 2.49 -14.98
C LYS A 120 -0.92 2.11 -14.15
N LYS A 121 -0.61 2.92 -13.13
CA LYS A 121 0.48 2.68 -12.19
C LYS A 121 0.02 1.75 -11.08
N ILE A 122 0.84 0.76 -10.75
CA ILE A 122 0.69 -0.12 -9.58
C ILE A 122 1.96 0.05 -8.75
N VAL A 123 1.84 0.74 -7.63
CA VAL A 123 2.98 1.14 -6.80
C VAL A 123 2.91 0.44 -5.44
N GLU A 124 4.03 -0.09 -5.00
CA GLU A 124 4.16 -0.68 -3.67
C GLU A 124 4.36 0.41 -2.61
N ALA A 125 3.58 0.34 -1.53
CA ALA A 125 3.62 1.30 -0.42
C ALA A 125 4.78 1.00 0.54
N PHE A 126 6.00 1.28 0.11
CA PHE A 126 7.19 1.23 0.95
C PHE A 126 7.53 2.62 1.49
N MET A 127 6.97 2.97 2.65
CA MET A 127 7.13 4.30 3.25
C MET A 127 8.58 4.70 3.49
N VAL A 128 9.47 3.74 3.74
CA VAL A 128 10.90 4.00 3.98
C VAL A 128 11.57 4.68 2.78
N ARG A 129 11.12 4.41 1.57
CA ARG A 129 11.69 5.00 0.33
C ARG A 129 11.42 6.49 0.22
N GLU A 130 10.37 6.98 0.86
CA GLU A 130 9.95 8.39 0.83
C GLU A 130 10.36 9.14 2.10
N HIS A 131 10.87 8.45 3.12
CA HIS A 131 11.22 9.05 4.39
C HIS A 131 12.54 9.84 4.29
N PRO A 132 12.59 11.12 4.74
CA PRO A 132 13.78 11.98 4.63
C PRO A 132 15.04 11.39 5.26
N GLN A 133 14.91 10.56 6.30
CA GLN A 133 16.03 9.87 6.94
C GLN A 133 16.82 9.01 5.95
N TRP A 134 16.12 8.24 5.11
CA TRP A 134 16.76 7.35 4.14
C TRP A 134 17.36 8.11 2.98
N HIS A 135 16.73 9.17 2.49
CA HIS A 135 17.30 10.07 1.50
C HIS A 135 18.57 10.74 2.04
N LYS A 136 18.56 11.17 3.31
CA LYS A 136 19.76 11.77 3.93
C LYS A 136 20.88 10.74 4.11
N ALA A 137 20.56 9.52 4.57
CA ALA A 137 21.55 8.45 4.69
C ALA A 137 22.21 8.15 3.35
N LYS A 138 21.40 8.01 2.28
CA LYS A 138 21.92 7.79 0.92
C LYS A 138 22.83 8.96 0.47
N SER A 139 22.40 10.20 0.62
CA SER A 139 23.21 11.38 0.27
C SER A 139 24.58 11.34 0.97
N MET A 140 24.62 11.03 2.27
CA MET A 140 25.87 10.92 3.02
C MET A 140 26.80 9.83 2.51
N ILE A 141 26.23 8.69 2.08
CA ILE A 141 26.98 7.60 1.44
C ILE A 141 27.53 8.05 0.10
N ASP A 142 26.69 8.64 -0.76
CA ASP A 142 27.08 9.09 -2.10
C ASP A 142 28.14 10.21 -2.04
N GLU A 143 28.14 11.03 -1.00
CA GLU A 143 29.14 12.04 -0.68
C GLU A 143 30.46 11.47 -0.12
N GLY A 144 30.51 10.15 0.11
CA GLY A 144 31.71 9.45 0.59
C GLY A 144 32.00 9.65 2.09
N LEU A 145 31.04 10.12 2.90
CA LEU A 145 31.27 10.45 4.30
C LEU A 145 31.66 9.26 5.19
N ILE A 146 31.33 8.05 4.77
CA ILE A 146 31.69 6.81 5.45
C ILE A 146 32.66 5.94 4.65
N GLY A 147 33.15 6.46 3.51
CA GLY A 147 34.00 5.73 2.58
C GLY A 147 33.24 4.61 1.83
N GLU A 148 33.97 3.59 1.41
CA GLU A 148 33.42 2.46 0.66
C GLU A 148 32.63 1.54 1.60
N ILE A 149 31.40 1.16 1.18
CA ILE A 149 30.56 0.23 1.94
C ILE A 149 31.07 -1.19 1.75
N ASN A 150 31.51 -1.82 2.83
CA ASN A 150 31.95 -3.21 2.84
C ASN A 150 30.89 -4.17 3.35
N ALA A 151 30.01 -3.71 4.25
CA ALA A 151 28.94 -4.52 4.81
C ALA A 151 27.76 -3.65 5.26
N ILE A 152 26.58 -4.20 5.18
CA ILE A 152 25.34 -3.62 5.75
C ILE A 152 24.70 -4.67 6.64
N GLN A 153 24.40 -4.31 7.87
CA GLN A 153 23.62 -5.13 8.79
C GLN A 153 22.32 -4.44 9.14
N GLY A 154 21.19 -5.08 8.86
CA GLY A 154 19.86 -4.60 9.20
C GLY A 154 19.16 -5.57 10.16
N MET A 155 18.49 -5.03 11.17
CA MET A 155 17.67 -5.79 12.09
C MET A 155 16.36 -5.08 12.33
N PHE A 156 15.26 -5.85 12.23
CA PHE A 156 13.93 -5.38 12.60
C PHE A 156 13.20 -6.51 13.34
N CYS A 157 12.79 -6.27 14.56
CA CYS A 157 12.08 -7.25 15.37
C CYS A 157 11.00 -6.59 16.23
N TYR A 158 9.96 -7.35 16.54
CA TYR A 158 8.93 -7.00 17.50
C TYR A 158 8.27 -8.28 18.04
N HIS A 159 7.56 -8.16 19.14
CA HIS A 159 6.87 -9.28 19.76
C HIS A 159 5.42 -9.36 19.26
N ASN A 160 5.02 -10.50 18.70
CA ASN A 160 3.64 -10.78 18.31
C ASN A 160 3.37 -12.29 18.31
N ILE A 161 2.55 -12.74 19.26
CA ILE A 161 2.16 -14.15 19.42
C ILE A 161 0.66 -14.37 19.24
N ASP A 162 -0.12 -13.37 18.83
CA ASP A 162 -1.57 -13.54 18.61
C ASP A 162 -1.82 -14.45 17.39
N PRO A 163 -2.38 -15.67 17.58
CA PRO A 163 -2.62 -16.62 16.48
C PRO A 163 -3.66 -16.11 15.46
N ARG A 164 -4.45 -15.09 15.82
CA ARG A 164 -5.43 -14.47 14.92
C ARG A 164 -4.82 -13.37 14.06
N ASN A 165 -3.57 -12.99 14.32
CA ASN A 165 -2.89 -11.98 13.53
C ASN A 165 -2.45 -12.60 12.20
N ILE A 166 -2.81 -11.97 11.09
CA ILE A 166 -2.49 -12.42 9.72
C ILE A 166 -0.99 -12.61 9.49
N ARG A 167 -0.14 -11.92 10.26
CA ARG A 167 1.33 -12.04 10.20
C ARG A 167 1.85 -13.37 10.71
N ASN A 168 1.05 -14.07 11.51
CA ASN A 168 1.35 -15.40 12.06
C ASN A 168 0.71 -16.54 11.23
N ASP A 169 -0.02 -16.24 10.14
CA ASP A 169 -0.63 -17.23 9.27
C ASP A 169 0.14 -17.33 7.93
N PRO A 170 0.91 -18.41 7.70
CA PRO A 170 1.68 -18.59 6.48
C PRO A 170 0.81 -18.75 5.22
N ASN A 171 -0.44 -19.21 5.35
CA ASN A 171 -1.31 -19.49 4.21
C ASN A 171 -1.79 -18.21 3.50
N ILE A 172 -1.73 -17.07 4.18
CA ILE A 172 -2.13 -15.78 3.63
C ILE A 172 -0.96 -14.80 3.52
N GLY A 173 0.27 -15.32 3.50
CA GLY A 173 1.48 -14.54 3.34
C GLY A 173 2.03 -13.95 4.63
N GLY A 174 1.78 -14.59 5.77
CA GLY A 174 2.42 -14.26 7.03
C GLY A 174 3.90 -14.70 7.06
N GLY A 175 4.55 -14.39 8.16
CA GLY A 175 5.97 -14.71 8.40
C GLY A 175 6.87 -13.48 8.41
N GLY A 176 7.97 -13.58 9.15
CA GLY A 176 8.87 -12.46 9.42
C GLY A 176 9.53 -11.86 8.18
N LEU A 177 9.82 -12.67 7.17
CA LEU A 177 10.46 -12.18 5.94
C LEU A 177 9.57 -11.18 5.20
N LEU A 178 8.33 -11.56 4.90
CA LEU A 178 7.39 -10.70 4.15
C LEU A 178 6.83 -9.56 5.01
N ASP A 179 6.77 -9.71 6.32
CA ASP A 179 6.26 -8.66 7.19
C ASP A 179 7.30 -7.57 7.46
N ILE A 180 8.49 -7.93 7.93
CA ILE A 180 9.52 -6.99 8.37
C ILE A 180 10.90 -7.19 7.73
N GLY A 181 11.27 -8.41 7.30
CA GLY A 181 12.54 -8.69 6.61
C GLY A 181 12.70 -7.92 5.29
N VAL A 182 11.58 -7.57 4.65
CA VAL A 182 11.54 -6.73 3.45
C VAL A 182 12.16 -5.34 3.67
N TYR A 183 12.05 -4.76 4.87
CA TYR A 183 12.62 -3.44 5.17
C TYR A 183 14.14 -3.40 5.09
N PRO A 184 14.91 -4.26 5.80
CA PRO A 184 16.36 -4.33 5.63
C PRO A 184 16.79 -4.58 4.18
N ILE A 185 16.06 -5.45 3.46
CA ILE A 185 16.37 -5.76 2.05
C ILE A 185 16.19 -4.52 1.18
N VAL A 186 15.06 -3.81 1.29
CA VAL A 186 14.77 -2.62 0.49
C VAL A 186 15.74 -1.49 0.83
N THR A 187 16.02 -1.22 2.10
CA THR A 187 16.92 -0.14 2.50
C THR A 187 18.38 -0.39 2.09
N THR A 188 18.80 -1.66 2.03
CA THR A 188 20.13 -2.04 1.51
C THR A 188 20.25 -1.80 0.00
N ARG A 189 19.14 -1.85 -0.73
CA ARG A 189 19.10 -1.66 -2.19
C ARG A 189 18.76 -0.23 -2.61
N PHE A 190 18.48 0.64 -1.66
CA PHE A 190 18.11 2.03 -1.88
C PHE A 190 19.30 2.88 -2.35
#